data_98b9abe511de3e070c8b593aa31fc97b
#
_entry.id   98b9abe511de3e070c8b593aa31fc97b
#
_cell.length_a   1.000
_cell.length_b   1.000
_cell.length_c   1.000
_cell.angle_alpha   90.00
_cell.angle_beta   90.00
_cell.angle_gamma   90.00
#
_symmetry.space_group_name_H-M   'P 1'
#
loop_
_entity.id
_entity.type
_entity.pdbx_description
1 polymer ?
#
loop_
_entity_poly.entity_id
_entity_poly.type
_entity_poly.pdbx_seq_one_letter_code
_entity_poly.pdbx_strand_id
1 'polypeptide(L)'
;MVLGKDGLLIEGFAAPGLNTEDLAARVPALVSEAESLGRATQQGSLNTAILEHQKGYSIVAALADETLLLVLLRPSADLGGLLFDVRRYRGNIASLI
;
A
#
# COMPACT_ATOMS: atom_id res chain seq x y z
N MET A 1 -7.57 2.56 0.84
CA MET A 1 -8.17 1.29 1.27
C MET A 1 -7.23 0.59 2.24
N VAL A 2 -7.77 0.08 3.31
CA VAL A 2 -7.04 -0.74 4.27
C VAL A 2 -7.42 -2.20 4.02
N LEU A 3 -6.44 -3.08 3.95
CA LEU A 3 -6.66 -4.49 3.67
C LEU A 3 -5.68 -5.36 4.45
N GLY A 4 -6.04 -6.62 4.63
CA GLY A 4 -5.15 -7.60 5.22
C GLY A 4 -4.15 -8.14 4.19
N LYS A 5 -3.07 -8.72 4.66
CA LYS A 5 -2.10 -9.40 3.78
C LYS A 5 -2.70 -10.63 3.09
N ASP A 6 -3.84 -11.11 3.58
CA ASP A 6 -4.61 -12.19 2.95
C ASP A 6 -5.45 -11.71 1.75
N GLY A 7 -5.47 -10.41 1.47
CA GLY A 7 -6.22 -9.83 0.37
C GLY A 7 -7.66 -9.50 0.68
N LEU A 8 -8.07 -9.61 1.95
CA LEU A 8 -9.42 -9.24 2.35
C LEU A 8 -9.51 -7.76 2.68
N LEU A 9 -10.49 -7.07 2.08
CA LEU A 9 -10.74 -5.66 2.37
C LEU A 9 -11.22 -5.50 3.81
N ILE A 10 -10.58 -4.62 4.55
CA ILE A 10 -10.98 -4.27 5.92
C ILE A 10 -11.87 -3.03 5.87
N GLU A 11 -11.41 -1.97 5.22
CA GLU A 11 -12.16 -0.73 5.12
C GLU A 11 -11.65 0.09 3.93
N GLY A 12 -12.54 0.87 3.33
CA GLY A 12 -12.12 1.80 2.30
C GLY A 12 -13.13 1.98 1.20
N PHE A 13 -12.81 2.91 0.33
CA PHE A 13 -13.64 3.25 -0.82
C PHE A 13 -12.75 3.55 -2.02
N ALA A 14 -13.34 3.51 -3.20
CA ALA A 14 -12.67 3.84 -4.44
C ALA A 14 -13.59 4.67 -5.32
N ALA A 15 -13.03 5.27 -6.37
CA ALA A 15 -13.80 6.00 -7.36
C ALA A 15 -14.86 5.08 -8.02
N PRO A 16 -15.99 5.65 -8.49
CA PRO A 16 -17.00 4.87 -9.20
C PRO A 16 -16.37 4.08 -10.36
N GLY A 17 -16.82 2.85 -10.54
CA GLY A 17 -16.30 1.96 -11.57
C GLY A 17 -15.17 1.06 -11.13
N LEU A 18 -14.63 1.29 -9.94
CA LEU A 18 -13.59 0.43 -9.37
C LEU A 18 -14.20 -0.49 -8.31
N ASN A 19 -13.78 -1.74 -8.31
CA ASN A 19 -14.22 -2.73 -7.33
C ASN A 19 -13.16 -2.87 -6.24
N THR A 20 -13.47 -2.41 -5.03
CA THR A 20 -12.53 -2.39 -3.92
C THR A 20 -12.08 -3.78 -3.50
N GLU A 21 -12.98 -4.77 -3.53
CA GLU A 21 -12.63 -6.14 -3.17
C GLU A 21 -11.70 -6.78 -4.19
N ASP A 22 -11.90 -6.52 -5.48
CA ASP A 22 -11.01 -6.98 -6.53
C ASP A 22 -9.63 -6.33 -6.41
N LEU A 23 -9.58 -5.04 -6.14
CA LEU A 23 -8.32 -4.33 -5.93
C LEU A 23 -7.56 -4.90 -4.73
N ALA A 24 -8.24 -5.10 -3.61
CA ALA A 24 -7.63 -5.66 -2.41
C ALA A 24 -7.08 -7.06 -2.67
N ALA A 25 -7.77 -7.87 -3.45
CA ALA A 25 -7.34 -9.23 -3.76
C ALA A 25 -6.08 -9.29 -4.63
N ARG A 26 -5.77 -8.23 -5.37
CA ARG A 26 -4.58 -8.17 -6.25
C ARG A 26 -3.31 -7.79 -5.50
N VAL A 27 -3.42 -7.15 -4.34
CA VAL A 27 -2.26 -6.59 -3.63
C VAL A 27 -1.32 -7.65 -3.05
N PRO A 28 -1.79 -8.79 -2.49
CA PRO A 28 -0.88 -9.75 -1.87
C PRO A 28 0.21 -10.30 -2.79
N ALA A 29 -0.10 -10.57 -4.05
CA ALA A 29 0.89 -11.06 -4.99
C ALA A 29 2.00 -10.05 -5.23
N LEU A 30 1.64 -8.77 -5.37
CA LEU A 30 2.60 -7.68 -5.52
C LEU A 30 3.51 -7.57 -4.29
N VAL A 31 2.93 -7.60 -3.10
CA VAL A 31 3.68 -7.50 -1.85
C VAL A 31 4.62 -8.69 -1.69
N SER A 32 4.16 -9.90 -2.00
CA SER A 32 4.97 -11.10 -1.93
C SER A 32 6.22 -11.00 -2.82
N GLU A 33 6.04 -10.54 -4.06
CA GLU A 33 7.17 -10.37 -4.97
C GLU A 33 8.12 -9.26 -4.51
N ALA A 34 7.59 -8.15 -4.00
CA ALA A 34 8.41 -7.08 -3.46
C ALA A 34 9.21 -7.52 -2.22
N GLU A 35 8.59 -8.30 -1.34
CA GLU A 35 9.27 -8.88 -0.18
C GLU A 35 10.39 -9.84 -0.61
N SER A 36 10.14 -10.66 -1.62
CA SER A 36 11.15 -11.56 -2.18
C SER A 36 12.35 -10.79 -2.72
N LEU A 37 12.09 -9.70 -3.44
CA LEU A 37 13.14 -8.82 -3.95
C LEU A 37 13.94 -8.18 -2.79
N GLY A 38 13.26 -7.72 -1.76
CA GLY A 38 13.89 -7.12 -0.59
C GLY A 38 14.81 -8.10 0.13
N ARG A 39 14.41 -9.36 0.25
CA ARG A 39 15.26 -10.41 0.81
C ARG A 39 16.47 -10.71 -0.07
N ALA A 40 16.25 -10.85 -1.37
CA ALA A 40 17.31 -11.17 -2.32
C ALA A 40 18.38 -10.07 -2.40
N THR A 41 18.00 -8.83 -2.15
CA THR A 41 18.90 -7.68 -2.17
C THR A 41 19.42 -7.30 -0.78
N GLN A 42 19.04 -8.06 0.25
CA GLN A 42 19.39 -7.81 1.65
C GLN A 42 18.90 -6.45 2.16
N GLN A 43 17.76 -5.99 1.62
CA GLN A 43 17.16 -4.72 2.01
C GLN A 43 16.04 -4.87 3.04
N GLY A 44 15.64 -6.11 3.35
CA GLY A 44 14.65 -6.39 4.38
C GLY A 44 13.20 -6.35 3.87
N SER A 45 12.28 -6.18 4.81
CA SER A 45 10.84 -6.18 4.54
C SER A 45 10.39 -4.94 3.79
N LEU A 46 9.30 -5.08 3.06
CA LEU A 46 8.70 -3.98 2.31
C LEU A 46 8.05 -2.97 3.26
N ASN A 47 8.40 -1.71 3.11
CA ASN A 47 7.69 -0.62 3.77
C ASN A 47 6.64 0.00 2.84
N THR A 48 7.06 0.37 1.63
CA THR A 48 6.19 1.06 0.68
C THR A 48 6.59 0.70 -0.74
N ALA A 49 5.61 0.36 -1.56
CA ALA A 49 5.79 0.19 -3.00
C ALA A 49 5.09 1.32 -3.73
N ILE A 50 5.77 1.92 -4.68
CA ILE A 50 5.25 3.02 -5.49
C ILE A 50 5.25 2.56 -6.93
N LEU A 51 4.07 2.48 -7.53
CA LEU A 51 3.91 2.11 -8.93
C LEU A 51 3.43 3.33 -9.70
N GLU A 52 4.28 3.83 -10.57
CA GLU A 52 3.90 4.92 -11.47
C GLU A 52 3.25 4.33 -12.71
N HIS A 53 2.01 4.72 -12.96
CA HIS A 53 1.29 4.37 -14.18
C HIS A 53 1.17 5.59 -15.08
N GLN A 54 0.76 5.40 -16.33
CA GLN A 54 0.60 6.52 -17.26
C GLN A 54 -0.40 7.57 -16.75
N LYS A 55 -1.40 7.14 -15.98
CA LYS A 55 -2.49 8.02 -15.53
C LYS A 55 -2.62 8.09 -14.01
N GLY A 56 -1.53 7.88 -13.29
CA GLY A 56 -1.55 8.01 -11.83
C GLY A 56 -0.56 7.09 -11.14
N TYR A 57 -0.77 6.94 -9.85
CA TYR A 57 0.10 6.11 -9.00
C TYR A 57 -0.72 5.13 -8.19
N SER A 58 -0.16 3.95 -7.96
CA SER A 58 -0.66 3.01 -6.95
C SER A 58 0.39 2.91 -5.86
N ILE A 59 0.00 3.19 -4.63
CA ILE A 59 0.90 3.15 -3.47
C ILE A 59 0.42 2.04 -2.55
N VAL A 60 1.31 1.12 -2.21
CA VAL A 60 1.04 0.07 -1.22
C VAL A 60 1.98 0.26 -0.06
N ALA A 61 1.46 0.43 1.13
CA ALA A 61 2.26 0.65 2.33
C ALA A 61 1.91 -0.37 3.42
N ALA A 62 2.92 -0.92 4.06
CA ALA A 62 2.73 -1.75 5.23
C ALA A 62 2.43 -0.84 6.43
N LEU A 63 1.30 -1.05 7.10
CA LEU A 63 0.90 -0.26 8.28
C LEU A 63 1.33 -0.92 9.57
N ALA A 64 1.01 -2.21 9.71
CA ALA A 64 1.33 -3.04 10.85
C ALA A 64 1.50 -4.46 10.32
N ASP A 65 1.75 -5.42 11.23
CA ASP A 65 1.83 -6.83 10.88
C ASP A 65 0.60 -7.24 10.13
N GLU A 66 0.42 -7.81 9.12
CA GLU A 66 -0.78 -8.29 8.43
C GLU A 66 -1.70 -7.21 7.87
N THR A 67 -1.36 -5.91 7.98
CA THR A 67 -2.23 -4.82 7.50
C THR A 67 -1.52 -3.96 6.47
N LEU A 68 -2.20 -3.69 5.35
CA LEU A 68 -1.70 -2.91 4.23
C LEU A 68 -2.63 -1.75 3.92
N LEU A 69 -2.05 -0.68 3.38
CA LEU A 69 -2.79 0.45 2.84
C LEU A 69 -2.56 0.50 1.34
N LEU A 70 -3.64 0.61 0.56
CA LEU A 70 -3.57 0.87 -0.88
C LEU A 70 -4.16 2.25 -1.15
N VAL A 71 -3.40 3.11 -1.82
CA VAL A 71 -3.85 4.44 -2.22
C VAL A 71 -3.65 4.60 -3.72
N LEU A 72 -4.68 5.07 -4.40
CA LEU A 72 -4.62 5.39 -5.82
C LEU A 72 -4.60 6.90 -5.98
N LEU A 73 -3.61 7.41 -6.70
CA LEU A 73 -3.42 8.85 -6.87
C LEU A 73 -3.51 9.26 -8.34
N ARG A 74 -4.02 10.47 -8.56
CA ARG A 74 -3.97 11.13 -9.87
C ARG A 74 -2.53 11.50 -10.21
N PRO A 75 -2.21 11.71 -11.52
CA PRO A 75 -0.84 12.09 -11.90
C PRO A 75 -0.37 13.40 -11.27
N SER A 76 -1.30 14.31 -11.00
CA SER A 76 -1.00 15.64 -10.44
C SER A 76 -0.97 15.67 -8.91
N ALA A 77 -1.19 14.53 -8.24
CA ALA A 77 -1.23 14.49 -6.78
C ALA A 77 0.16 14.71 -6.17
N ASP A 78 0.19 15.22 -4.94
CA ASP A 78 1.42 15.42 -4.18
C ASP A 78 1.88 14.09 -3.59
N LEU A 79 2.67 13.35 -4.36
CA LEU A 79 3.20 12.06 -3.94
C LEU A 79 4.11 12.18 -2.71
N GLY A 80 4.98 13.20 -2.70
CA GLY A 80 5.90 13.42 -1.58
C GLY A 80 5.17 13.68 -0.27
N GLY A 81 4.13 14.52 -0.31
CA GLY A 81 3.30 14.80 0.86
C GLY A 81 2.58 13.56 1.36
N LEU A 82 2.04 12.74 0.45
CA LEU A 82 1.40 11.49 0.85
C LEU A 82 2.40 10.54 1.52
N LEU A 83 3.59 10.37 0.96
CA LEU A 83 4.59 9.49 1.53
C LEU A 83 5.02 9.95 2.92
N PHE A 84 5.16 11.26 3.10
CA PHE A 84 5.46 11.83 4.42
C PHE A 84 4.36 11.49 5.42
N ASP A 85 3.10 11.67 5.05
CA ASP A 85 1.96 11.40 5.91
C ASP A 85 1.85 9.90 6.25
N VAL A 86 2.07 9.02 5.28
CA VAL A 86 2.04 7.57 5.48
C VAL A 86 3.11 7.13 6.47
N ARG A 87 4.32 7.66 6.34
CA ARG A 87 5.43 7.31 7.24
C ARG A 87 5.14 7.77 8.67
N ARG A 88 4.61 8.99 8.81
CA ARG A 88 4.24 9.52 10.11
C ARG A 88 3.11 8.71 10.75
N TYR A 89 2.08 8.38 9.97
CA TYR A 89 0.93 7.61 10.43
C TYR A 89 1.33 6.19 10.84
N ARG A 90 2.22 5.57 10.08
CA ARG A 90 2.75 4.24 10.41
C ARG A 90 3.44 4.25 11.77
N GLY A 91 4.23 5.28 12.06
CA GLY A 91 4.87 5.44 13.36
C GLY A 91 3.86 5.57 14.49
N ASN A 92 2.78 6.34 14.28
CA ASN A 92 1.71 6.49 15.26
C ASN A 92 0.99 5.16 15.52
N ILE A 93 0.68 4.40 14.47
CA ILE A 93 0.03 3.09 14.59
C ILE A 93 0.95 2.13 15.37
N ALA A 94 2.22 2.08 15.03
CA ALA A 94 3.17 1.21 15.70
C ALA A 94 3.28 1.52 17.20
N SER A 95 3.13 2.79 17.60
CA SER A 95 3.19 3.19 19.00
C SER A 95 1.92 2.84 19.78
N LEU A 96 0.82 2.55 19.09
CA LEU A 96 -0.46 2.16 19.72
C LEU A 96 -0.60 0.64 19.89
N ILE A 97 0.24 -0.11 19.24
CA ILE A 97 0.26 -1.56 19.29
C ILE A 97 1.40 -2.02 20.19
#